data_4ba734de7c5a53d016432281f56f7c1e
#
_entry.id   4ba734de7c5a53d016432281f56f7c1e
#
_cell.length_a   1.000
_cell.length_b   1.000
_cell.length_c   1.000
_cell.angle_alpha   90.00
_cell.angle_beta   90.00
_cell.angle_gamma   90.00
#
_symmetry.space_group_name_H-M   'P 1'
#
loop_
_entity.id
_entity.type
_entity.pdbx_description
1 polymer ?
#
loop_
_entity_poly.entity_id
_entity_poly.type
_entity_poly.pdbx_seq_one_letter_code
_entity_poly.pdbx_strand_id
1 'polypeptide(L)'
;GIGMTADTSKETVRIEKDITGYIITEKGRYRFQSDSFLYLLKDNTYVLAGRVVMKGEEMNLLCDKLVIFSSNNEVDKVDATGKVRLISKGTIAKSEKAVYHFKDDRIVLTEGPKILKNNVEMEGESIMYNISNGKFFINKPKTRIEK
;
A
#
# COMPACT_ATOMS: atom_id res chain seq x y z
N GLY A 1 3.41 -19.79 -14.41
CA GLY A 1 2.50 -20.17 -13.39
C GLY A 1 1.20 -20.72 -13.88
N ILE A 2 0.63 -21.55 -13.06
CA ILE A 2 -0.68 -22.13 -13.29
C ILE A 2 -1.72 -21.02 -13.12
N GLY A 3 -2.66 -20.91 -14.04
CA GLY A 3 -3.71 -19.90 -13.94
C GLY A 3 -3.41 -18.56 -14.59
N MET A 4 -2.37 -18.50 -15.42
CA MET A 4 -2.08 -17.30 -16.18
C MET A 4 -2.96 -17.22 -17.42
N THR A 5 -3.62 -16.08 -17.62
CA THR A 5 -4.37 -15.79 -18.83
C THR A 5 -3.98 -14.45 -19.39
N ALA A 6 -3.89 -14.35 -20.70
CA ALA A 6 -3.64 -13.11 -21.41
C ALA A 6 -4.77 -12.84 -22.39
N ASP A 7 -5.37 -11.67 -22.30
CA ASP A 7 -6.42 -11.24 -23.24
C ASP A 7 -5.88 -10.06 -24.02
N THR A 8 -5.45 -10.33 -25.25
CA THR A 8 -4.86 -9.31 -26.12
C THR A 8 -5.88 -8.29 -26.60
N SER A 9 -7.16 -8.66 -26.67
CA SER A 9 -8.21 -7.73 -27.10
C SER A 9 -8.50 -6.69 -26.02
N LYS A 10 -8.35 -7.05 -24.74
CA LYS A 10 -8.54 -6.15 -23.62
C LYS A 10 -7.21 -5.63 -23.08
N GLU A 11 -6.10 -6.07 -23.66
CA GLU A 11 -4.75 -5.72 -23.23
C GLU A 11 -4.55 -5.95 -21.72
N THR A 12 -4.93 -7.14 -21.25
CA THR A 12 -4.76 -7.52 -19.84
C THR A 12 -3.98 -8.81 -19.71
N VAL A 13 -3.25 -8.92 -18.63
CA VAL A 13 -2.60 -10.17 -18.21
C VAL A 13 -3.07 -10.49 -16.80
N ARG A 14 -3.61 -11.68 -16.59
CA ARG A 14 -4.12 -12.11 -15.29
C ARG A 14 -3.42 -13.38 -14.81
N ILE A 15 -3.02 -13.38 -13.55
CA ILE A 15 -2.48 -14.55 -12.87
C ILE A 15 -3.28 -14.74 -11.60
N GLU A 16 -3.81 -15.93 -11.38
CA GLU A 16 -4.77 -16.18 -10.30
C GLU A 16 -4.26 -17.16 -9.23
N LYS A 17 -2.98 -17.20 -8.95
CA LYS A 17 -2.51 -18.11 -7.90
C LYS A 17 -1.13 -17.69 -7.38
N ASP A 18 -1.07 -17.47 -6.06
CA ASP A 18 0.16 -17.29 -5.27
C ASP A 18 1.26 -16.52 -6.00
N ILE A 19 1.05 -15.22 -6.11
CA ILE A 19 1.95 -14.36 -6.86
C ILE A 19 2.99 -13.77 -5.94
N THR A 20 4.23 -13.80 -6.40
CA THR A 20 5.34 -13.10 -5.76
C THR A 20 6.05 -12.28 -6.83
N GLY A 21 6.32 -11.02 -6.52
CA GLY A 21 7.03 -10.14 -7.44
C GLY A 21 7.78 -9.06 -6.70
N TYR A 22 8.40 -8.18 -7.46
CA TYR A 22 9.20 -7.09 -6.91
C TYR A 22 8.88 -5.79 -7.64
N ILE A 23 8.87 -4.70 -6.87
CA ILE A 23 8.85 -3.35 -7.40
C ILE A 23 10.24 -2.77 -7.14
N ILE A 24 10.90 -2.32 -8.18
CA ILE A 24 12.24 -1.74 -8.06
C ILE A 24 12.14 -0.24 -8.29
N THR A 25 12.57 0.54 -7.31
CA THR A 25 12.57 2.00 -7.37
C THR A 25 13.95 2.53 -7.05
N GLU A 26 14.17 3.83 -7.26
CA GLU A 26 15.42 4.48 -6.87
C GLU A 26 15.70 4.36 -5.38
N LYS A 27 14.66 4.22 -4.58
CA LYS A 27 14.75 4.18 -3.12
C LYS A 27 14.87 2.76 -2.56
N GLY A 28 14.82 1.75 -3.41
CA GLY A 28 14.96 0.38 -2.97
C GLY A 28 14.05 -0.58 -3.70
N ARG A 29 14.03 -1.78 -3.20
CA ARG A 29 13.28 -2.89 -3.76
C ARG A 29 12.20 -3.32 -2.79
N TYR A 30 10.99 -3.45 -3.31
CA TYR A 30 9.83 -3.89 -2.54
C TYR A 30 9.38 -5.25 -3.07
N ARG A 31 9.20 -6.19 -2.16
CA ARG A 31 8.66 -7.51 -2.49
C ARG A 31 7.16 -7.49 -2.24
N PHE A 32 6.37 -8.02 -3.17
CA PHE A 32 4.95 -8.17 -2.94
C PHE A 32 4.50 -9.61 -3.11
N GLN A 33 3.41 -9.95 -2.42
CA GLN A 33 2.72 -11.23 -2.50
C GLN A 33 1.23 -10.98 -2.55
N SER A 34 0.51 -11.78 -3.33
CA SER A 34 -0.95 -11.70 -3.41
C SER A 34 -1.52 -13.01 -3.94
N ASP A 35 -2.83 -13.19 -3.79
CA ASP A 35 -3.51 -14.35 -4.36
C ASP A 35 -3.71 -14.20 -5.85
N SER A 36 -3.97 -12.99 -6.34
CA SER A 36 -4.18 -12.73 -7.76
C SER A 36 -3.49 -11.44 -8.21
N PHE A 37 -3.24 -11.38 -9.50
CA PHE A 37 -2.56 -10.28 -10.14
C PHE A 37 -3.22 -9.99 -11.49
N LEU A 38 -3.44 -8.72 -11.77
CA LEU A 38 -3.97 -8.27 -13.05
C LEU A 38 -3.13 -7.09 -13.54
N TYR A 39 -2.61 -7.19 -14.76
CA TYR A 39 -1.90 -6.08 -15.39
C TYR A 39 -2.77 -5.49 -16.49
N LEU A 40 -3.03 -4.20 -16.42
CA LEU A 40 -3.79 -3.44 -17.40
C LEU A 40 -2.80 -2.66 -18.26
N LEU A 41 -2.50 -3.19 -19.44
CA LEU A 41 -1.45 -2.67 -20.32
C LEU A 41 -1.67 -1.21 -20.74
N LYS A 42 -2.90 -0.86 -21.09
CA LYS A 42 -3.21 0.51 -21.52
C LYS A 42 -2.95 1.55 -20.45
N ASP A 43 -3.21 1.19 -19.22
CA ASP A 43 -3.14 2.13 -18.11
C ASP A 43 -1.85 2.03 -17.33
N ASN A 44 -0.95 1.11 -17.70
CA ASN A 44 0.26 0.80 -16.94
C ASN A 44 -0.06 0.60 -15.46
N THR A 45 -1.13 -0.15 -15.20
CA THR A 45 -1.67 -0.34 -13.85
C THR A 45 -1.63 -1.80 -13.49
N TYR A 46 -1.18 -2.09 -12.26
CA TYR A 46 -1.12 -3.45 -11.72
C TYR A 46 -2.10 -3.54 -10.57
N VAL A 47 -2.92 -4.57 -10.56
CA VAL A 47 -3.89 -4.80 -9.49
C VAL A 47 -3.56 -6.13 -8.81
N LEU A 48 -3.29 -6.06 -7.51
CA LEU A 48 -3.05 -7.22 -6.67
C LEU A 48 -4.23 -7.36 -5.71
N ALA A 49 -4.76 -8.57 -5.59
CA ALA A 49 -5.92 -8.80 -4.74
C ALA A 49 -5.77 -10.09 -3.95
N GLY A 50 -6.33 -10.09 -2.75
CA GLY A 50 -6.32 -11.23 -1.84
C GLY A 50 -5.03 -11.32 -1.04
N ARG A 51 -5.11 -11.06 0.26
CA ARG A 51 -3.99 -11.19 1.21
C ARG A 51 -2.70 -10.54 0.67
N VAL A 52 -2.82 -9.27 0.29
CA VAL A 52 -1.69 -8.56 -0.31
C VAL A 52 -0.69 -8.15 0.77
N VAL A 53 0.58 -8.42 0.53
CA VAL A 53 1.68 -8.01 1.39
C VAL A 53 2.74 -7.35 0.52
N MET A 54 3.17 -6.15 0.90
CA MET A 54 4.29 -5.47 0.27
C MET A 54 5.35 -5.21 1.34
N LYS A 55 6.57 -5.71 1.13
CA LYS A 55 7.68 -5.59 2.07
C LYS A 55 8.82 -4.79 1.47
N GLY A 56 9.22 -3.73 2.16
CA GLY A 56 10.43 -2.99 1.85
C GLY A 56 11.42 -3.08 3.02
N GLU A 57 12.54 -2.39 2.91
CA GLU A 57 13.53 -2.38 3.98
C GLU A 57 13.03 -1.67 5.23
N GLU A 58 12.22 -0.62 5.04
CA GLU A 58 11.78 0.23 6.14
C GLU A 58 10.31 0.10 6.47
N MET A 59 9.55 -0.70 5.69
CA MET A 59 8.12 -0.81 5.91
C MET A 59 7.54 -2.11 5.40
N ASN A 60 6.46 -2.53 6.04
CA ASN A 60 5.60 -3.61 5.56
C ASN A 60 4.19 -3.05 5.41
N LEU A 61 3.55 -3.31 4.29
CA LEU A 61 2.18 -2.87 4.01
C LEU A 61 1.33 -4.09 3.72
N LEU A 62 0.23 -4.22 4.46
CA LEU A 62 -0.72 -5.33 4.30
C LEU A 62 -2.10 -4.75 3.96
N CYS A 63 -2.79 -5.39 3.02
CA CYS A 63 -4.14 -4.94 2.64
C CYS A 63 -4.86 -6.05 1.88
N ASP A 64 -6.13 -5.83 1.54
CA ASP A 64 -6.90 -6.77 0.75
C ASP A 64 -6.67 -6.56 -0.75
N LYS A 65 -6.47 -5.32 -1.18
CA LYS A 65 -6.26 -4.97 -2.57
C LYS A 65 -5.23 -3.85 -2.69
N LEU A 66 -4.34 -3.99 -3.66
CA LEU A 66 -3.30 -3.01 -3.94
C LEU A 66 -3.32 -2.69 -5.43
N VAL A 67 -3.38 -1.41 -5.76
CA VAL A 67 -3.32 -0.94 -7.14
C VAL A 67 -2.06 -0.10 -7.32
N ILE A 68 -1.22 -0.52 -8.23
CA ILE A 68 0.06 0.14 -8.51
C ILE A 68 -0.07 0.92 -9.81
N PHE A 69 0.10 2.23 -9.73
CA PHE A 69 0.06 3.12 -10.89
C PHE A 69 1.47 3.48 -11.31
N SER A 70 1.79 3.30 -12.58
CA SER A 70 3.11 3.65 -13.10
C SER A 70 2.98 4.53 -14.34
N SER A 71 4.00 5.35 -14.58
CA SER A 71 4.14 6.15 -15.78
C SER A 71 5.63 6.26 -16.12
N ASN A 72 5.95 6.28 -17.41
CA ASN A 72 7.34 6.37 -17.87
C ASN A 72 8.26 5.33 -17.22
N ASN A 73 7.75 4.11 -17.04
CA ASN A 73 8.48 2.99 -16.42
C ASN A 73 8.83 3.20 -14.95
N GLU A 74 8.18 4.14 -14.28
CA GLU A 74 8.36 4.39 -12.86
C GLU A 74 7.05 4.25 -12.12
N VAL A 75 7.11 3.77 -10.88
CA VAL A 75 5.94 3.70 -10.02
C VAL A 75 5.64 5.10 -9.47
N ASP A 76 4.44 5.61 -9.74
CA ASP A 76 4.01 6.91 -9.24
C ASP A 76 3.40 6.81 -7.85
N LYS A 77 2.40 5.94 -7.73
CA LYS A 77 1.69 5.77 -6.46
C LYS A 77 1.11 4.37 -6.36
N VAL A 78 0.77 4.01 -5.14
CA VAL A 78 0.12 2.74 -4.82
C VAL A 78 -1.10 3.04 -3.96
N ASP A 79 -2.26 2.55 -4.39
CA ASP A 79 -3.50 2.63 -3.61
C ASP A 79 -3.74 1.30 -2.91
N ALA A 80 -3.85 1.33 -1.59
CA ALA A 80 -4.16 0.15 -0.78
C ALA A 80 -5.56 0.30 -0.21
N THR A 81 -6.37 -0.75 -0.30
CA THR A 81 -7.73 -0.75 0.25
C THR A 81 -8.03 -2.04 0.98
N GLY A 82 -8.87 -1.95 1.99
CA GLY A 82 -9.34 -3.08 2.78
C GLY A 82 -8.35 -3.50 3.86
N LYS A 83 -8.67 -3.22 5.12
CA LYS A 83 -7.87 -3.61 6.29
C LYS A 83 -6.39 -3.27 6.12
N VAL A 84 -6.11 -2.05 5.71
CA VAL A 84 -4.74 -1.60 5.48
C VAL A 84 -3.99 -1.53 6.79
N ARG A 85 -2.78 -2.09 6.81
CA ARG A 85 -1.86 -2.03 7.95
C ARG A 85 -0.47 -1.67 7.46
N LEU A 86 0.09 -0.64 8.06
CA LEU A 86 1.44 -0.19 7.80
C LEU A 86 2.28 -0.43 9.04
N ILE A 87 3.39 -1.14 8.88
CA ILE A 87 4.32 -1.40 9.99
C ILE A 87 5.68 -0.83 9.58
N SER A 88 6.17 0.14 10.34
CA SER A 88 7.42 0.82 10.01
C SER A 88 8.03 1.41 11.28
N LYS A 89 9.30 1.13 11.51
CA LYS A 89 10.08 1.78 12.59
C LYS A 89 9.37 1.80 13.94
N GLY A 90 8.80 0.68 14.35
CA GLY A 90 8.10 0.57 15.63
C GLY A 90 6.74 1.23 15.67
N THR A 91 6.24 1.67 14.52
CA THR A 91 4.94 2.29 14.38
C THR A 91 4.01 1.34 13.64
N ILE A 92 2.77 1.24 14.11
CA ILE A 92 1.72 0.47 13.44
C ILE A 92 0.58 1.42 13.11
N ALA A 93 0.24 1.53 11.82
CA ALA A 93 -0.88 2.35 11.40
C ALA A 93 -1.93 1.48 10.71
N LYS A 94 -3.20 1.78 10.91
CA LYS A 94 -4.33 1.03 10.35
C LYS A 94 -5.33 1.99 9.72
N SER A 95 -5.93 1.57 8.62
CA SER A 95 -7.01 2.32 7.99
C SER A 95 -7.73 1.41 7.00
N GLU A 96 -8.81 1.89 6.40
CA GLU A 96 -9.46 1.16 5.31
C GLU A 96 -8.87 1.55 3.95
N LYS A 97 -8.20 2.69 3.87
CA LYS A 97 -7.60 3.16 2.62
C LYS A 97 -6.28 3.87 2.90
N ALA A 98 -5.30 3.62 2.04
CA ALA A 98 -4.02 4.32 2.10
C ALA A 98 -3.49 4.55 0.68
N VAL A 99 -2.82 5.67 0.49
CA VAL A 99 -2.15 5.99 -0.78
C VAL A 99 -0.68 6.28 -0.49
N TYR A 100 0.20 5.53 -1.14
CA TYR A 100 1.63 5.72 -1.03
C TYR A 100 2.13 6.50 -2.24
N HIS A 101 2.68 7.67 -1.97
CA HIS A 101 3.32 8.52 -2.98
C HIS A 101 4.83 8.28 -2.94
N PHE A 102 5.33 7.52 -3.90
CA PHE A 102 6.72 7.08 -3.89
C PHE A 102 7.73 8.22 -3.98
N LYS A 103 7.45 9.23 -4.78
CA LYS A 103 8.36 10.36 -4.94
C LYS A 103 8.57 11.15 -3.65
N ASP A 104 7.54 11.23 -2.84
CA ASP A 104 7.56 12.00 -1.60
C ASP A 104 7.83 11.13 -0.36
N ASP A 105 7.99 9.82 -0.52
CA ASP A 105 8.10 8.85 0.58
C ASP A 105 6.98 9.00 1.61
N ARG A 106 5.79 9.28 1.13
CA ARG A 106 4.67 9.64 1.97
C ARG A 106 3.49 8.70 1.77
N ILE A 107 2.95 8.22 2.88
CA ILE A 107 1.69 7.47 2.88
C ILE A 107 0.62 8.33 3.55
N VAL A 108 -0.54 8.40 2.90
CA VAL A 108 -1.73 9.07 3.46
C VAL A 108 -2.78 8.01 3.75
N LEU A 109 -3.16 7.91 5.02
CA LEU A 109 -4.16 6.96 5.49
C LEU A 109 -5.47 7.68 5.74
N THR A 110 -6.56 7.13 5.21
CA THR A 110 -7.91 7.70 5.32
C THR A 110 -8.92 6.61 5.67
N GLU A 111 -10.14 7.01 5.97
CA GLU A 111 -11.22 6.10 6.35
C GLU A 111 -10.93 5.36 7.65
N GLY A 112 -10.98 6.11 8.73
CA GLY A 112 -10.80 5.61 10.08
C GLY A 112 -9.35 5.30 10.45
N PRO A 113 -8.40 6.17 10.11
CA PRO A 113 -6.99 5.87 10.38
C PRO A 113 -6.67 5.93 11.87
N LYS A 114 -5.84 4.98 12.30
CA LYS A 114 -5.31 4.91 13.66
C LYS A 114 -3.82 4.65 13.57
N ILE A 115 -3.06 5.24 14.48
CA ILE A 115 -1.62 5.01 14.57
C ILE A 115 -1.22 4.71 16.00
N LEU A 116 -0.40 3.69 16.17
CA LEU A 116 0.13 3.26 17.47
C LEU A 116 1.64 3.38 17.45
N LYS A 117 2.17 4.17 18.39
CA LYS A 117 3.61 4.32 18.57
C LYS A 117 3.92 4.52 20.05
N ASN A 118 4.88 3.76 20.57
CA ASN A 118 5.30 3.85 21.98
C ASN A 118 4.12 3.71 22.95
N ASN A 119 3.21 2.77 22.66
CA ASN A 119 2.00 2.51 23.46
C ASN A 119 1.00 3.67 23.47
N VAL A 120 1.16 4.65 22.58
CA VAL A 120 0.19 5.74 22.44
C VAL A 120 -0.58 5.52 21.13
N GLU A 121 -1.89 5.41 21.25
CA GLU A 121 -2.79 5.27 20.10
C GLU A 121 -3.46 6.60 19.79
N MET A 122 -3.42 6.98 18.52
CA MET A 122 -3.97 8.24 18.04
C MET A 122 -4.88 7.99 16.86
N GLU A 123 -5.93 8.78 16.72
CA GLU A 123 -6.88 8.70 15.64
C GLU A 123 -7.09 10.09 15.02
N GLY A 124 -7.54 10.12 13.78
CA GLY A 124 -7.88 11.36 13.12
C GLY A 124 -8.72 11.13 11.89
N GLU A 125 -8.96 12.18 11.15
CA GLU A 125 -9.67 12.10 9.87
C GLU A 125 -8.75 11.56 8.79
N SER A 126 -7.48 11.98 8.81
CA SER A 126 -6.43 11.41 7.96
C SER A 126 -5.11 11.45 8.70
N ILE A 127 -4.21 10.55 8.33
CA ILE A 127 -2.86 10.49 8.88
C ILE A 127 -1.88 10.45 7.72
N MET A 128 -0.91 11.35 7.75
CA MET A 128 0.18 11.37 6.79
C MET A 128 1.45 10.87 7.49
N TYR A 129 2.07 9.86 6.91
CA TYR A 129 3.26 9.23 7.47
C TYR A 129 4.41 9.32 6.48
N ASN A 130 5.57 9.76 6.94
CA ASN A 130 6.77 9.81 6.13
C ASN A 130 7.62 8.57 6.39
N ILE A 131 7.85 7.77 5.35
CA ILE A 131 8.55 6.49 5.47
C ILE A 131 10.04 6.70 5.80
N SER A 132 10.66 7.74 5.23
CA SER A 132 12.09 7.97 5.41
C SER A 132 12.47 8.31 6.85
N ASN A 133 11.70 9.16 7.51
CA ASN A 133 12.05 9.66 8.84
C ASN A 133 11.13 9.20 9.97
N GLY A 134 10.04 8.49 9.65
CA GLY A 134 9.10 8.00 10.66
C GLY A 134 8.21 9.07 11.28
N LYS A 135 8.26 10.29 10.76
CA LYS A 135 7.39 11.37 11.26
C LYS A 135 6.00 11.25 10.70
N PHE A 136 5.01 11.62 11.49
CA PHE A 136 3.62 11.58 11.03
C PHE A 136 2.87 12.82 11.48
N PHE A 137 1.82 13.13 10.74
CA PHE A 137 0.94 14.26 11.00
C PHE A 137 -0.50 13.75 10.96
N ILE A 138 -1.28 14.12 11.98
CA ILE A 138 -2.69 13.74 12.08
C ILE A 138 -3.54 14.97 11.79
N ASN A 139 -4.37 14.87 10.75
CA ASN A 139 -5.31 15.92 10.40
C ASN A 139 -6.62 15.68 11.15
N LYS A 140 -7.10 16.71 11.83
CA LYS A 140 -8.30 16.65 12.67
C LYS A 140 -8.25 15.49 13.66
N PRO A 141 -7.30 15.54 14.61
CA PRO A 141 -7.17 14.46 15.59
C PRO A 141 -8.48 14.27 16.37
N LYS A 142 -8.80 13.00 16.64
CA LYS A 142 -9.92 12.67 17.48
C LYS A 142 -9.43 12.45 18.89
N THR A 143 -10.02 13.15 19.83
CA THR A 143 -9.68 12.97 21.23
C THR A 143 -10.75 12.11 21.87
N ARG A 144 -10.34 11.00 22.48
CA ARG A 144 -11.22 10.21 23.31
C ARG A 144 -11.07 10.69 24.73
N ILE A 145 -12.18 11.13 25.30
CA ILE A 145 -12.25 11.45 26.71
C ILE A 145 -12.99 10.29 27.36
N GLU A 146 -12.25 9.50 28.13
CA GLU A 146 -12.87 8.46 28.94
C GLU A 146 -13.15 9.03 30.32
N LYS A 147 -14.38 8.90 30.70
CA LYS A 147 -14.82 9.36 32.03
C LYS A 147 -14.97 8.18 32.96
#